data_a27dc0263f1e7206d099e4764fa55fd3
#
_entry.id   a27dc0263f1e7206d099e4764fa55fd3
#
_cell.length_a   1.000
_cell.length_b   1.000
_cell.length_c   1.000
_cell.angle_alpha   90.00
_cell.angle_beta   90.00
_cell.angle_gamma   90.00
#
_symmetry.space_group_name_H-M   'P 1'
#
loop_
_entity.id
_entity.type
_entity.pdbx_description
1 polymer ?
#
loop_
_entity_poly.entity_id
_entity_poly.type
_entity_poly.pdbx_seq_one_letter_code
_entity_poly.pdbx_strand_id
1 'polypeptide(L)'
;MTTSDDKPDLPELETDIAVEETTPKSGFSWSRAAAFVILPVIAMLLGAAAGYLKWEDSSRRDADTARNEALAAAKDSTVALLSYKPDTVEKDLGAARDRLTGTFLDAYTQLVNTVVIPGAKEKKISALATVPAAAPVSAKTDHAVVLLFVDQTVTVGADAPTNTTSSVRVTLDKVGGRWLISAFDPI
;
A
#
# COMPACT_ATOMS: atom_id res chain seq x y z
N MET A 1 24.49 113.97 -11.53
CA MET A 1 24.54 114.25 -12.96
C MET A 1 23.76 113.10 -13.56
N THR A 2 22.60 113.45 -13.83
CA THR A 2 21.92 113.45 -15.12
C THR A 2 21.35 112.06 -15.51
N THR A 3 20.07 111.92 -15.31
CA THR A 3 18.98 112.07 -16.30
C THR A 3 18.88 110.84 -17.20
N SER A 4 17.85 110.27 -17.43
CA SER A 4 16.47 110.50 -17.86
C SER A 4 15.88 109.13 -18.13
N ASP A 5 14.71 108.86 -17.66
CA ASP A 5 13.47 108.83 -18.43
C ASP A 5 13.50 107.98 -19.69
N ASP A 6 12.73 107.02 -19.69
CA ASP A 6 11.48 107.07 -20.46
C ASP A 6 10.68 105.77 -20.29
N LYS A 7 9.45 105.91 -19.96
CA LYS A 7 8.32 104.98 -20.15
C LYS A 7 7.77 105.38 -21.54
N PRO A 8 6.98 104.58 -22.29
CA PRO A 8 5.97 103.58 -21.89
C PRO A 8 5.87 102.41 -22.92
N ASP A 9 5.13 101.48 -22.69
CA ASP A 9 3.80 101.11 -23.17
C ASP A 9 3.47 99.67 -23.02
N LEU A 10 2.35 99.41 -22.42
CA LEU A 10 1.57 98.17 -22.55
C LEU A 10 0.88 98.13 -23.90
N PRO A 11 0.57 96.96 -24.47
CA PRO A 11 -0.76 96.42 -24.32
C PRO A 11 -0.81 94.89 -24.01
N GLU A 12 -1.57 94.61 -23.07
CA GLU A 12 -2.85 93.86 -23.06
C GLU A 12 -2.97 92.64 -23.97
N LEU A 13 -3.47 91.56 -23.29
CA LEU A 13 -4.25 90.43 -23.79
C LEU A 13 -3.45 89.28 -24.45
N GLU A 14 -3.59 88.07 -24.09
CA GLU A 14 -4.82 87.34 -23.80
C GLU A 14 -4.53 86.10 -22.96
N THR A 15 -5.45 85.85 -22.11
CA THR A 15 -5.67 84.60 -21.37
C THR A 15 -5.86 83.47 -22.31
N ASP A 16 -4.97 82.50 -22.21
CA ASP A 16 -5.37 81.17 -22.66
C ASP A 16 -5.02 80.15 -21.57
N ILE A 17 -6.01 79.88 -20.75
CA ILE A 17 -6.00 78.85 -19.74
C ILE A 17 -6.25 77.55 -20.48
N ALA A 18 -5.18 76.92 -20.94
CA ALA A 18 -5.27 75.50 -21.31
C ALA A 18 -5.43 74.69 -20.02
N VAL A 19 -6.66 74.38 -19.70
CA VAL A 19 -6.98 73.35 -18.74
C VAL A 19 -6.56 72.03 -19.34
N GLU A 20 -5.40 71.58 -18.95
CA GLU A 20 -4.93 70.23 -19.26
C GLU A 20 -5.80 69.26 -18.42
N GLU A 21 -6.84 68.75 -19.04
CA GLU A 21 -7.60 67.58 -18.54
C GLU A 21 -6.67 66.42 -18.38
N THR A 22 -6.12 66.24 -17.21
CA THR A 22 -5.51 64.99 -16.81
C THR A 22 -6.60 63.92 -16.70
N THR A 23 -6.93 63.28 -17.80
CA THR A 23 -7.66 62.00 -17.77
C THR A 23 -6.88 61.02 -16.90
N PRO A 24 -7.48 60.48 -15.82
CA PRO A 24 -6.82 59.42 -15.09
C PRO A 24 -6.77 58.21 -16.02
N LYS A 25 -5.60 57.92 -16.56
CA LYS A 25 -5.32 56.60 -17.16
C LYS A 25 -5.56 55.59 -16.03
N SER A 26 -6.73 54.94 -16.07
CA SER A 26 -6.99 53.77 -15.27
C SER A 26 -6.03 52.69 -15.72
N GLY A 27 -4.85 52.74 -15.15
CA GLY A 27 -3.88 51.63 -15.26
C GLY A 27 -4.53 50.40 -14.63
N PHE A 28 -5.20 49.61 -15.41
CA PHE A 28 -5.56 48.27 -15.04
C PHE A 28 -4.25 47.58 -14.60
N SER A 29 -4.05 47.51 -13.31
CA SER A 29 -2.81 47.01 -12.74
C SER A 29 -2.74 45.52 -13.01
N TRP A 30 -2.12 45.15 -14.08
CA TRP A 30 -1.89 43.76 -14.52
C TRP A 30 -1.23 42.94 -13.41
N SER A 31 -0.50 43.58 -12.52
CA SER A 31 0.04 42.95 -11.32
C SER A 31 -1.05 42.50 -10.33
N ARG A 32 -2.18 43.22 -10.19
CA ARG A 32 -3.29 42.81 -9.33
C ARG A 32 -4.10 41.69 -10.01
N ALA A 33 -4.36 41.79 -11.30
CA ALA A 33 -5.03 40.73 -12.06
C ALA A 33 -4.18 39.44 -12.11
N ALA A 34 -2.87 39.57 -12.29
CA ALA A 34 -1.94 38.44 -12.23
C ALA A 34 -1.93 37.80 -10.83
N ALA A 35 -1.97 38.57 -9.75
CA ALA A 35 -2.03 38.02 -8.40
C ALA A 35 -3.35 37.25 -8.13
N PHE A 36 -4.49 37.74 -8.64
CA PHE A 36 -5.79 37.07 -8.48
C PHE A 36 -5.92 35.79 -9.29
N VAL A 37 -5.13 35.59 -10.34
CA VAL A 37 -5.12 34.35 -11.13
C VAL A 37 -3.99 33.42 -10.66
N ILE A 38 -2.80 33.92 -10.39
CA ILE A 38 -1.64 33.11 -10.00
C ILE A 38 -1.82 32.49 -8.61
N LEU A 39 -2.36 33.25 -7.64
CA LEU A 39 -2.59 32.74 -6.27
C LEU A 39 -3.53 31.52 -6.22
N PRO A 40 -4.73 31.55 -6.83
CA PRO A 40 -5.58 30.35 -6.84
C PRO A 40 -5.00 29.19 -7.66
N VAL A 41 -4.23 29.46 -8.72
CA VAL A 41 -3.53 28.39 -9.47
C VAL A 41 -2.46 27.73 -8.60
N ILE A 42 -1.65 28.52 -7.88
CA ILE A 42 -0.66 27.99 -6.93
C ILE A 42 -1.37 27.21 -5.81
N ALA A 43 -2.45 27.74 -5.24
CA ALA A 43 -3.23 27.05 -4.21
C ALA A 43 -3.81 25.73 -4.72
N MET A 44 -4.30 25.67 -5.97
CA MET A 44 -4.76 24.44 -6.61
C MET A 44 -3.65 23.41 -6.82
N LEU A 45 -2.47 23.88 -7.28
CA LEU A 45 -1.31 23.02 -7.47
C LEU A 45 -0.80 22.46 -6.13
N LEU A 46 -0.74 23.28 -5.08
CA LEU A 46 -0.36 22.84 -3.74
C LEU A 46 -1.41 21.87 -3.16
N GLY A 47 -2.69 22.14 -3.36
CA GLY A 47 -3.77 21.23 -2.96
C GLY A 47 -3.71 19.88 -3.68
N ALA A 48 -3.46 19.89 -4.98
CA ALA A 48 -3.29 18.68 -5.78
C ALA A 48 -2.03 17.89 -5.36
N ALA A 49 -0.91 18.58 -5.12
CA ALA A 49 0.32 17.96 -4.64
C ALA A 49 0.13 17.35 -3.23
N ALA A 50 -0.52 18.06 -2.31
CA ALA A 50 -0.82 17.56 -0.98
C ALA A 50 -1.79 16.35 -1.01
N GLY A 51 -2.79 16.40 -1.88
CA GLY A 51 -3.72 15.28 -2.12
C GLY A 51 -3.01 14.04 -2.67
N TYR A 52 -2.12 14.24 -3.64
CA TYR A 52 -1.31 13.17 -4.22
C TYR A 52 -0.38 12.52 -3.19
N LEU A 53 0.34 13.33 -2.41
CA LEU A 53 1.23 12.84 -1.35
C LEU A 53 0.46 12.07 -0.27
N LYS A 54 -0.71 12.56 0.13
CA LYS A 54 -1.57 11.89 1.11
C LYS A 54 -2.11 10.56 0.58
N TRP A 55 -2.48 10.50 -0.70
CA TRP A 55 -2.92 9.26 -1.33
C TRP A 55 -1.81 8.22 -1.40
N GLU A 56 -0.59 8.63 -1.74
CA GLU A 56 0.58 7.75 -1.77
C GLU A 56 0.95 7.22 -0.38
N ASP A 57 0.91 8.07 0.65
CA ASP A 57 1.18 7.68 2.04
C ASP A 57 0.13 6.68 2.57
N SER A 58 -1.16 6.90 2.24
CA SER A 58 -2.22 5.94 2.57
C SER A 58 -2.00 4.58 1.91
N SER A 59 -1.66 4.57 0.60
CA SER A 59 -1.41 3.34 -0.15
C SER A 59 -0.21 2.55 0.39
N ARG A 60 0.83 3.25 0.88
CA ARG A 60 1.99 2.61 1.51
C ARG A 60 1.63 1.98 2.85
N ARG A 61 0.88 2.67 3.69
CA ARG A 61 0.41 2.13 4.99
C ARG A 61 -0.48 0.92 4.82
N ASP A 62 -1.37 0.94 3.83
CA ASP A 62 -2.25 -0.19 3.52
C ASP A 62 -1.42 -1.41 3.04
N ALA A 63 -0.38 -1.19 2.23
CA ALA A 63 0.53 -2.24 1.81
C ALA A 63 1.38 -2.80 2.96
N ASP A 64 1.86 -1.96 3.88
CA ASP A 64 2.61 -2.41 5.07
C ASP A 64 1.72 -3.21 6.03
N THR A 65 0.48 -2.81 6.20
CA THR A 65 -0.51 -3.55 6.99
C THR A 65 -0.80 -4.90 6.34
N ALA A 66 -1.07 -4.91 5.04
CA ALA A 66 -1.30 -6.13 4.26
C ALA A 66 -0.11 -7.10 4.33
N ARG A 67 1.12 -6.56 4.27
CA ARG A 67 2.37 -7.32 4.41
C ARG A 67 2.43 -8.07 5.75
N ASN A 68 2.18 -7.37 6.84
CA ASN A 68 2.25 -7.95 8.18
C ASN A 68 1.14 -8.97 8.41
N GLU A 69 -0.09 -8.67 7.98
CA GLU A 69 -1.22 -9.59 8.06
C GLU A 69 -0.98 -10.86 7.23
N ALA A 70 -0.54 -10.71 5.97
CA ALA A 70 -0.26 -11.83 5.09
C ALA A 70 0.89 -12.70 5.63
N LEU A 71 1.95 -12.08 6.19
CA LEU A 71 3.06 -12.79 6.81
C LEU A 71 2.60 -13.64 8.00
N ALA A 72 1.80 -13.08 8.88
CA ALA A 72 1.23 -13.81 10.02
C ALA A 72 0.32 -14.94 9.54
N ALA A 73 -0.60 -14.66 8.62
CA ALA A 73 -1.50 -15.66 8.04
C ALA A 73 -0.75 -16.80 7.34
N ALA A 74 0.33 -16.50 6.59
CA ALA A 74 1.16 -17.51 5.94
C ALA A 74 1.79 -18.46 6.96
N LYS A 75 2.39 -17.91 8.03
CA LYS A 75 3.03 -18.71 9.10
C LYS A 75 2.01 -19.60 9.81
N ASP A 76 0.93 -19.01 10.30
CA ASP A 76 -0.10 -19.72 11.07
C ASP A 76 -0.81 -20.78 10.23
N SER A 77 -1.09 -20.47 8.94
CA SER A 77 -1.72 -21.41 8.03
C SER A 77 -0.79 -22.55 7.69
N THR A 78 0.50 -22.28 7.42
CA THR A 78 1.50 -23.34 7.12
C THR A 78 1.65 -24.31 8.29
N VAL A 79 1.72 -23.81 9.51
CA VAL A 79 1.76 -24.67 10.71
C VAL A 79 0.50 -25.53 10.79
N ALA A 80 -0.68 -24.98 10.56
CA ALA A 80 -1.94 -25.70 10.61
C ALA A 80 -2.06 -26.77 9.49
N LEU A 81 -1.55 -26.49 8.29
CA LEU A 81 -1.58 -27.42 7.15
C LEU A 81 -0.67 -28.64 7.35
N LEU A 82 0.43 -28.46 8.08
CA LEU A 82 1.50 -29.45 8.19
C LEU A 82 1.59 -30.11 9.57
N SER A 83 0.74 -29.72 10.52
CA SER A 83 0.74 -30.27 11.89
C SER A 83 -0.53 -31.05 12.15
N TYR A 84 -0.37 -32.31 12.54
CA TYR A 84 -1.49 -33.19 12.90
C TYR A 84 -1.03 -34.33 13.79
N LYS A 85 -1.98 -34.93 14.51
CA LYS A 85 -1.80 -36.17 15.26
C LYS A 85 -2.72 -37.26 14.71
N PRO A 86 -2.38 -38.54 14.80
CA PRO A 86 -3.17 -39.61 14.22
C PRO A 86 -4.60 -39.65 14.75
N ASP A 87 -4.80 -39.33 16.03
CA ASP A 87 -6.12 -39.37 16.69
C ASP A 87 -7.03 -38.21 16.32
N THR A 88 -6.45 -37.07 15.89
CA THR A 88 -7.18 -35.83 15.58
C THR A 88 -6.99 -35.37 14.13
N VAL A 89 -6.33 -36.17 13.29
CA VAL A 89 -5.93 -35.78 11.90
C VAL A 89 -7.09 -35.26 11.06
N GLU A 90 -8.27 -35.87 11.15
CA GLU A 90 -9.44 -35.39 10.40
C GLU A 90 -9.88 -34.00 10.82
N LYS A 91 -9.89 -33.75 12.15
CA LYS A 91 -10.24 -32.45 12.72
C LYS A 91 -9.18 -31.42 12.41
N ASP A 92 -7.92 -31.75 12.64
CA ASP A 92 -6.79 -30.82 12.48
C ASP A 92 -6.67 -30.36 11.04
N LEU A 93 -6.60 -31.30 10.09
CA LEU A 93 -6.47 -30.98 8.66
C LEU A 93 -7.79 -30.51 8.04
N GLY A 94 -8.94 -30.89 8.61
CA GLY A 94 -10.25 -30.33 8.26
C GLY A 94 -10.33 -28.83 8.56
N ALA A 95 -9.89 -28.41 9.73
CA ALA A 95 -9.84 -27.00 10.11
C ALA A 95 -8.79 -26.20 9.30
N ALA A 96 -7.72 -26.86 8.85
CA ALA A 96 -6.71 -26.22 8.00
C ALA A 96 -7.26 -25.82 6.63
N ARG A 97 -8.26 -26.54 6.09
CA ARG A 97 -8.90 -26.21 4.80
C ARG A 97 -9.55 -24.82 4.79
N ASP A 98 -10.05 -24.35 5.93
CA ASP A 98 -10.65 -23.02 6.05
C ASP A 98 -9.64 -21.87 5.86
N ARG A 99 -8.36 -22.22 5.77
CA ARG A 99 -7.24 -21.30 5.53
C ARG A 99 -6.79 -21.26 4.06
N LEU A 100 -7.47 -22.03 3.19
CA LEU A 100 -7.12 -22.21 1.79
C LEU A 100 -8.17 -21.63 0.86
N THR A 101 -7.79 -21.40 -0.39
CA THR A 101 -8.70 -20.94 -1.44
C THR A 101 -8.27 -21.48 -2.81
N GLY A 102 -9.17 -21.33 -3.81
CA GLY A 102 -8.90 -21.68 -5.20
C GLY A 102 -8.58 -23.16 -5.41
N THR A 103 -7.84 -23.43 -6.46
CA THR A 103 -7.46 -24.80 -6.85
C THR A 103 -6.60 -25.51 -5.83
N PHE A 104 -5.87 -24.78 -5.00
CA PHE A 104 -5.06 -25.35 -3.94
C PHE A 104 -5.93 -25.98 -2.83
N LEU A 105 -7.06 -25.37 -2.49
CA LEU A 105 -8.04 -25.94 -1.55
C LEU A 105 -8.53 -27.31 -2.04
N ASP A 106 -8.83 -27.45 -3.34
CA ASP A 106 -9.34 -28.71 -3.90
C ASP A 106 -8.25 -29.78 -3.88
N ALA A 107 -7.04 -29.44 -4.35
CA ALA A 107 -5.90 -30.33 -4.38
C ALA A 107 -5.51 -30.82 -2.97
N TYR A 108 -5.44 -29.90 -2.01
CA TYR A 108 -5.15 -30.22 -0.61
C TYR A 108 -6.23 -31.13 0.00
N THR A 109 -7.50 -30.80 -0.23
CA THR A 109 -8.63 -31.59 0.27
C THR A 109 -8.57 -33.03 -0.28
N GLN A 110 -8.31 -33.18 -1.55
CA GLN A 110 -8.15 -34.49 -2.17
C GLN A 110 -6.98 -35.29 -1.56
N LEU A 111 -5.79 -34.65 -1.48
CA LEU A 111 -4.59 -35.26 -0.91
C LEU A 111 -4.81 -35.71 0.55
N VAL A 112 -5.37 -34.84 1.36
CA VAL A 112 -5.64 -35.10 2.78
C VAL A 112 -6.59 -36.28 2.95
N ASN A 113 -7.70 -36.30 2.22
CA ASN A 113 -8.71 -37.36 2.36
C ASN A 113 -8.27 -38.70 1.83
N THR A 114 -7.49 -38.70 0.72
CA THR A 114 -7.14 -39.95 0.03
C THR A 114 -5.82 -40.56 0.54
N VAL A 115 -4.90 -39.74 1.04
CA VAL A 115 -3.55 -40.19 1.40
C VAL A 115 -3.22 -39.93 2.87
N VAL A 116 -3.37 -38.69 3.31
CA VAL A 116 -2.81 -38.28 4.62
C VAL A 116 -3.62 -38.87 5.76
N ILE A 117 -4.94 -38.74 5.75
CA ILE A 117 -5.82 -39.24 6.84
C ILE A 117 -5.70 -40.78 6.96
N PRO A 118 -5.86 -41.56 5.90
CA PRO A 118 -5.71 -43.03 6.00
C PRO A 118 -4.31 -43.42 6.49
N GLY A 119 -3.26 -42.85 5.89
CA GLY A 119 -1.88 -43.15 6.26
C GLY A 119 -1.55 -42.74 7.72
N ALA A 120 -2.02 -41.61 8.18
CA ALA A 120 -1.80 -41.15 9.53
C ALA A 120 -2.47 -42.07 10.57
N LYS A 121 -3.68 -42.52 10.32
CA LYS A 121 -4.41 -43.44 11.20
C LYS A 121 -3.79 -44.87 11.19
N GLU A 122 -3.51 -45.39 10.02
CA GLU A 122 -2.96 -46.75 9.87
C GLU A 122 -1.56 -46.90 10.48
N LYS A 123 -0.66 -45.96 10.13
CA LYS A 123 0.74 -46.01 10.56
C LYS A 123 1.03 -45.17 11.82
N LYS A 124 -0.01 -44.61 12.44
CA LYS A 124 0.09 -43.72 13.61
C LYS A 124 1.10 -42.59 13.37
N ILE A 125 0.99 -41.87 12.25
CA ILE A 125 1.88 -40.79 11.89
C ILE A 125 1.42 -39.51 12.57
N SER A 126 2.34 -38.86 13.26
CA SER A 126 2.20 -37.46 13.73
C SER A 126 3.19 -36.58 13.01
N ALA A 127 2.77 -35.36 12.71
CA ALA A 127 3.63 -34.33 12.14
C ALA A 127 3.47 -33.04 12.94
N LEU A 128 4.59 -32.39 13.21
CA LEU A 128 4.65 -31.08 13.85
C LEU A 128 5.52 -30.17 13.01
N ALA A 129 4.94 -29.09 12.51
CA ALA A 129 5.66 -28.09 11.73
C ALA A 129 5.87 -26.82 12.56
N THR A 130 7.01 -26.19 12.35
CA THR A 130 7.33 -24.84 12.85
C THR A 130 7.88 -23.99 11.70
N VAL A 131 7.70 -22.67 11.80
CA VAL A 131 8.19 -21.71 10.81
C VAL A 131 9.19 -20.78 11.50
N PRO A 132 10.45 -21.16 11.57
CA PRO A 132 11.49 -20.38 12.26
C PRO A 132 11.77 -19.03 11.58
N ALA A 133 11.64 -18.97 10.25
CA ALA A 133 11.87 -17.75 9.50
C ALA A 133 10.83 -17.59 8.38
N ALA A 134 10.46 -16.34 8.12
CA ALA A 134 9.55 -15.96 7.04
C ALA A 134 9.90 -14.57 6.51
N ALA A 135 9.82 -14.38 5.20
CA ALA A 135 10.07 -13.11 4.55
C ALA A 135 9.00 -12.82 3.48
N PRO A 136 8.40 -11.64 3.47
CA PRO A 136 7.51 -11.24 2.40
C PRO A 136 8.32 -10.95 1.13
N VAL A 137 7.96 -11.57 0.02
CA VAL A 137 8.53 -11.34 -1.32
C VAL A 137 7.81 -10.18 -1.98
N SER A 138 6.48 -10.19 -1.90
CA SER A 138 5.63 -9.08 -2.36
C SER A 138 4.35 -9.04 -1.54
N ALA A 139 3.79 -7.84 -1.36
CA ALA A 139 2.48 -7.67 -0.74
C ALA A 139 1.76 -6.48 -1.38
N LYS A 140 0.50 -6.72 -1.74
CA LYS A 140 -0.51 -5.74 -2.14
C LYS A 140 -1.67 -5.84 -1.16
N THR A 141 -2.66 -5.02 -1.32
CA THR A 141 -3.84 -4.97 -0.42
C THR A 141 -4.64 -6.27 -0.38
N ASP A 142 -4.59 -7.08 -1.46
CA ASP A 142 -5.41 -8.28 -1.68
C ASP A 142 -4.62 -9.52 -2.12
N HIS A 143 -3.33 -9.38 -2.41
CA HIS A 143 -2.47 -10.46 -2.89
C HIS A 143 -1.07 -10.35 -2.29
N ALA A 144 -0.53 -11.48 -1.79
CA ALA A 144 0.81 -11.51 -1.21
C ALA A 144 1.55 -12.81 -1.56
N VAL A 145 2.87 -12.69 -1.65
CA VAL A 145 3.79 -13.83 -1.78
C VAL A 145 4.78 -13.80 -0.64
N VAL A 146 4.90 -14.89 0.09
CA VAL A 146 5.74 -15.04 1.27
C VAL A 146 6.65 -16.24 1.09
N LEU A 147 7.93 -16.08 1.43
CA LEU A 147 8.89 -17.16 1.54
C LEU A 147 8.95 -17.62 2.99
N LEU A 148 8.80 -18.92 3.22
CA LEU A 148 8.85 -19.54 4.53
C LEU A 148 9.97 -20.59 4.57
N PHE A 149 10.64 -20.65 5.73
CA PHE A 149 11.46 -21.81 6.11
C PHE A 149 10.62 -22.63 7.08
N VAL A 150 10.50 -23.91 6.81
CA VAL A 150 9.65 -24.83 7.56
C VAL A 150 10.50 -25.97 8.10
N ASP A 151 10.50 -26.12 9.41
CA ASP A 151 11.04 -27.29 10.08
C ASP A 151 9.88 -28.22 10.46
N GLN A 152 9.95 -29.47 10.05
CA GLN A 152 8.93 -30.46 10.31
C GLN A 152 9.53 -31.69 11.00
N THR A 153 8.92 -32.06 12.12
CA THR A 153 9.21 -33.30 12.84
C THR A 153 8.09 -34.30 12.57
N VAL A 154 8.46 -35.45 11.98
CA VAL A 154 7.51 -36.54 11.70
C VAL A 154 7.87 -37.76 12.52
N THR A 155 6.88 -38.34 13.18
CA THR A 155 7.02 -39.58 13.97
C THR A 155 6.06 -40.62 13.42
N VAL A 156 6.53 -41.84 13.17
CA VAL A 156 5.74 -42.97 12.67
C VAL A 156 5.66 -44.04 13.76
N GLY A 157 4.48 -44.21 14.33
CA GLY A 157 4.25 -45.18 15.41
C GLY A 157 5.16 -44.94 16.61
N ALA A 158 6.04 -45.92 16.88
CA ALA A 158 7.02 -45.87 17.97
C ALA A 158 8.45 -45.56 17.49
N ASP A 159 8.62 -45.23 16.21
CA ASP A 159 9.92 -44.94 15.62
C ASP A 159 10.49 -43.61 16.14
N ALA A 160 11.81 -43.43 16.00
CA ALA A 160 12.46 -42.17 16.33
C ALA A 160 11.96 -41.05 15.42
N PRO A 161 11.75 -39.82 15.94
CA PRO A 161 11.34 -38.68 15.14
C PRO A 161 12.34 -38.37 14.03
N THR A 162 11.82 -38.06 12.83
CA THR A 162 12.61 -37.60 11.69
C THR A 162 12.37 -36.10 11.52
N ASN A 163 13.45 -35.33 11.41
CA ASN A 163 13.38 -33.89 11.19
C ASN A 163 13.74 -33.55 9.74
N THR A 164 12.95 -32.69 9.12
CA THR A 164 13.20 -32.17 7.77
C THR A 164 13.06 -30.64 7.79
N THR A 165 13.93 -29.99 7.03
CA THR A 165 13.84 -28.55 6.79
C THR A 165 13.58 -28.31 5.32
N SER A 166 12.66 -27.44 5.00
CA SER A 166 12.32 -27.07 3.61
C SER A 166 12.07 -25.58 3.47
N SER A 167 12.20 -25.09 2.24
CA SER A 167 11.81 -23.72 1.88
C SER A 167 10.57 -23.77 1.02
N VAL A 168 9.63 -22.91 1.28
CA VAL A 168 8.33 -22.91 0.59
C VAL A 168 7.95 -21.47 0.22
N ARG A 169 7.50 -21.32 -1.03
CA ARG A 169 6.83 -20.10 -1.49
C ARG A 169 5.33 -20.26 -1.30
N VAL A 170 4.73 -19.38 -0.52
CA VAL A 170 3.30 -19.36 -0.24
C VAL A 170 2.68 -18.14 -0.89
N THR A 171 1.68 -18.36 -1.72
CA THR A 171 0.86 -17.28 -2.31
C THR A 171 -0.45 -17.21 -1.54
N LEU A 172 -0.84 -15.97 -1.19
CA LEU A 172 -2.07 -15.70 -0.45
C LEU A 172 -2.92 -14.67 -1.19
N ASP A 173 -4.23 -14.90 -1.14
CA ASP A 173 -5.23 -13.96 -1.62
C ASP A 173 -6.16 -13.56 -0.49
N LYS A 174 -6.57 -12.28 -0.45
CA LYS A 174 -7.47 -11.76 0.57
C LYS A 174 -8.92 -11.94 0.13
N VAL A 175 -9.62 -12.90 0.70
CA VAL A 175 -10.99 -13.26 0.36
C VAL A 175 -11.90 -12.97 1.57
N GLY A 176 -12.90 -12.11 1.39
CA GLY A 176 -13.80 -11.74 2.49
C GLY A 176 -13.08 -11.13 3.69
N GLY A 177 -12.01 -10.38 3.47
CA GLY A 177 -11.19 -9.75 4.52
C GLY A 177 -10.19 -10.68 5.20
N ARG A 178 -10.10 -11.96 4.81
CA ARG A 178 -9.18 -12.96 5.37
C ARG A 178 -8.11 -13.33 4.35
N TRP A 179 -6.87 -13.46 4.79
CA TRP A 179 -5.78 -13.98 3.99
C TRP A 179 -5.84 -15.51 3.93
N LEU A 180 -6.01 -16.05 2.73
CA LEU A 180 -6.11 -17.49 2.46
C LEU A 180 -5.01 -17.90 1.49
N ILE A 181 -4.45 -19.10 1.68
CA ILE A 181 -3.41 -19.65 0.79
C ILE A 181 -4.05 -20.13 -0.50
N SER A 182 -3.58 -19.63 -1.64
CA SER A 182 -3.98 -20.03 -2.99
C SER A 182 -2.94 -20.88 -3.71
N ALA A 183 -1.66 -20.85 -3.26
CA ALA A 183 -0.62 -21.74 -3.74
C ALA A 183 0.45 -22.02 -2.68
N PHE A 184 1.08 -23.20 -2.75
CA PHE A 184 2.06 -23.67 -1.80
C PHE A 184 3.13 -24.47 -2.55
N ASP A 185 4.24 -23.83 -2.91
CA ASP A 185 5.27 -24.35 -3.81
C ASP A 185 6.58 -24.58 -3.06
N PRO A 186 7.03 -25.83 -2.85
CA PRO A 186 8.38 -26.09 -2.37
C PRO A 186 9.44 -25.58 -3.35
N ILE A 187 10.54 -25.05 -2.83
CA ILE A 187 11.64 -24.46 -3.62
C ILE A 187 12.99 -24.97 -3.13
#